data_c71a9e82245fd74493915756a189bf92
#
_entry.id   c71a9e82245fd74493915756a189bf92
#
_cell.length_a   1.000
_cell.length_b   1.000
_cell.length_c   1.000
_cell.angle_alpha   90.00
_cell.angle_beta   90.00
_cell.angle_gamma   90.00
#
_symmetry.space_group_name_H-M   'P 1'
#
loop_
_entity.id
_entity.type
_entity.pdbx_description
1 polymer ?
#
loop_
_entity_poly.entity_id
_entity_poly.type
_entity_poly.pdbx_seq_one_letter_code
_entity_poly.pdbx_strand_id
1 'polypeptide(L)'
;NEAEDGAWRVISGDRCIYIKHEGESCFDVSCDSTEFESYWHRYLDLDTSYRMIRGKVDRNRDPFLYESCMDEQGIRILRQNPFETLISFIISQNRNIPIIRRSIELLSSEAGTELVDTRGVTYYSFPEPWQIAAMSGEALGRCRLGYREPYVRRTAEGVLDGSIDLAKMTCADKSASDVSEAGTIKGLCQIYGVGPKVANCMSLFGLHHLDAFPIDVWVKRILAGKYPDGYPIESYRPYNGVYQQYMFAHYRKLSKGQA
;
A
#
# COMPACT_ATOMS: atom_id res chain seq x y z
N ASN A 1 -7.00 -11.59 4.69
CA ASN A 1 -6.89 -13.04 4.91
C ASN A 1 -7.95 -13.76 4.09
N GLU A 2 -7.62 -14.93 3.53
CA GLU A 2 -8.59 -15.81 2.87
C GLU A 2 -9.41 -16.55 3.93
N ALA A 3 -10.72 -16.52 3.79
CA ALA A 3 -11.66 -17.26 4.64
C ALA A 3 -11.85 -18.68 4.12
N GLU A 4 -12.43 -19.58 4.94
CA GLU A 4 -12.63 -20.99 4.59
C GLU A 4 -13.47 -21.22 3.33
N ASP A 5 -14.38 -20.27 3.01
CA ASP A 5 -15.23 -20.29 1.81
C ASP A 5 -14.58 -19.66 0.56
N GLY A 6 -13.27 -19.34 0.62
CA GLY A 6 -12.53 -18.72 -0.46
C GLY A 6 -12.75 -17.21 -0.62
N ALA A 7 -13.50 -16.58 0.29
CA ALA A 7 -13.64 -15.13 0.31
C ALA A 7 -12.41 -14.46 0.92
N TRP A 8 -12.04 -13.30 0.41
CA TRP A 8 -10.96 -12.48 0.95
C TRP A 8 -11.49 -11.48 1.97
N ARG A 9 -11.05 -11.59 3.22
CA ARG A 9 -11.35 -10.61 4.27
C ARG A 9 -10.43 -9.42 4.17
N VAL A 10 -11.01 -8.23 4.00
CA VAL A 10 -10.31 -6.95 3.90
C VAL A 10 -10.74 -6.05 5.03
N ILE A 11 -9.78 -5.54 5.79
CA ILE A 11 -9.99 -4.57 6.88
C ILE A 11 -9.35 -3.26 6.47
N SER A 12 -10.05 -2.14 6.65
CA SER A 12 -9.54 -0.80 6.40
C SER A 12 -10.22 0.19 7.35
N GLY A 13 -9.44 0.82 8.21
CA GLY A 13 -9.95 1.64 9.30
C GLY A 13 -10.83 0.82 10.25
N ASP A 14 -12.06 1.27 10.46
CA ASP A 14 -13.08 0.62 11.26
C ASP A 14 -14.01 -0.34 10.47
N ARG A 15 -13.71 -0.57 9.17
CA ARG A 15 -14.54 -1.35 8.26
C ARG A 15 -13.93 -2.69 7.91
N CYS A 16 -14.79 -3.66 7.67
CA CYS A 16 -14.40 -4.99 7.24
C CYS A 16 -15.37 -5.53 6.19
N ILE A 17 -14.86 -5.96 5.03
CA ILE A 17 -15.65 -6.67 4.03
C ILE A 17 -15.05 -8.03 3.69
N TYR A 18 -15.90 -8.90 3.19
CA TYR A 18 -15.51 -10.11 2.49
C TYR A 18 -15.74 -9.91 1.00
N ILE A 19 -14.76 -10.25 0.19
CA ILE A 19 -14.81 -10.17 -1.27
C ILE A 19 -14.63 -11.58 -1.79
N LYS A 20 -15.59 -12.10 -2.56
CA LYS A 20 -15.57 -13.42 -3.15
C LYS A 20 -15.69 -13.33 -4.66
N HIS A 21 -14.86 -14.07 -5.37
CA HIS A 21 -14.95 -14.16 -6.82
C HIS A 21 -16.03 -15.16 -7.23
N GLU A 22 -17.06 -14.70 -7.97
CA GLU A 22 -18.21 -15.50 -8.39
C GLU A 22 -18.22 -15.81 -9.90
N GLY A 23 -17.04 -15.81 -10.54
CA GLY A 23 -16.83 -16.16 -11.94
C GLY A 23 -16.69 -14.98 -12.89
N GLU A 24 -15.98 -15.19 -13.98
CA GLU A 24 -15.55 -14.22 -15.00
C GLU A 24 -15.05 -12.87 -14.42
N SER A 25 -15.93 -11.87 -14.28
CA SER A 25 -15.58 -10.54 -13.77
C SER A 25 -16.49 -10.09 -12.64
N CYS A 26 -17.20 -11.05 -12.01
CA CYS A 26 -18.16 -10.79 -10.92
C CYS A 26 -17.52 -11.05 -9.56
N PHE A 27 -17.77 -10.13 -8.62
CA PHE A 27 -17.36 -10.25 -7.23
C PHE A 27 -18.57 -10.00 -6.33
N ASP A 28 -18.77 -10.88 -5.38
CA ASP A 28 -19.69 -10.66 -4.27
C ASP A 28 -18.97 -9.95 -3.13
N VAL A 29 -19.61 -8.93 -2.53
CA VAL A 29 -19.06 -8.14 -1.43
C VAL A 29 -20.06 -8.09 -0.26
N SER A 30 -19.56 -8.31 0.95
CA SER A 30 -20.40 -8.41 2.16
C SER A 30 -20.75 -7.05 2.78
N CYS A 31 -21.12 -6.07 1.97
CA CYS A 31 -21.62 -4.77 2.43
C CYS A 31 -22.84 -4.36 1.61
N ASP A 32 -23.60 -3.40 2.09
CA ASP A 32 -24.69 -2.82 1.29
C ASP A 32 -24.17 -1.85 0.21
N SER A 33 -25.04 -1.45 -0.71
CA SER A 33 -24.69 -0.56 -1.82
C SER A 33 -24.25 0.83 -1.33
N THR A 34 -24.81 1.32 -0.24
CA THR A 34 -24.48 2.64 0.33
C THR A 34 -23.05 2.64 0.89
N GLU A 35 -22.67 1.61 1.64
CA GLU A 35 -21.32 1.46 2.15
C GLU A 35 -20.33 1.25 1.00
N PHE A 36 -20.72 0.41 0.01
CA PHE A 36 -19.86 0.17 -1.15
C PHE A 36 -19.53 1.47 -1.88
N GLU A 37 -20.53 2.25 -2.27
CA GLU A 37 -20.37 3.50 -3.02
C GLU A 37 -19.66 4.59 -2.21
N SER A 38 -19.94 4.70 -0.91
CA SER A 38 -19.35 5.76 -0.08
C SER A 38 -17.93 5.49 0.37
N TYR A 39 -17.48 4.22 0.41
CA TYR A 39 -16.18 3.86 0.94
C TYR A 39 -15.40 2.89 0.04
N TRP A 40 -15.91 1.68 -0.20
CA TRP A 40 -15.14 0.61 -0.84
C TRP A 40 -14.86 0.86 -2.32
N HIS A 41 -15.76 1.54 -3.03
CA HIS A 41 -15.55 1.97 -4.42
C HIS A 41 -14.27 2.81 -4.55
N ARG A 42 -14.12 3.79 -3.65
CA ARG A 42 -12.91 4.62 -3.60
C ARG A 42 -11.70 3.83 -3.12
N TYR A 43 -11.83 3.03 -2.06
CA TYR A 43 -10.73 2.23 -1.50
C TYR A 43 -10.12 1.30 -2.55
N LEU A 44 -10.97 0.63 -3.34
CA LEU A 44 -10.56 -0.26 -4.41
C LEU A 44 -10.10 0.47 -5.68
N ASP A 45 -10.09 1.80 -5.68
CA ASP A 45 -9.69 2.67 -6.80
C ASP A 45 -10.43 2.33 -8.11
N LEU A 46 -11.76 2.17 -8.04
CA LEU A 46 -12.55 1.72 -9.18
C LEU A 46 -12.73 2.78 -10.26
N ASP A 47 -12.55 4.07 -9.94
CA ASP A 47 -12.61 5.18 -10.90
C ASP A 47 -11.40 5.21 -11.85
N THR A 48 -10.27 4.62 -11.45
CA THR A 48 -9.06 4.61 -12.27
C THR A 48 -9.14 3.50 -13.33
N SER A 49 -9.06 3.88 -14.59
CA SER A 49 -9.05 2.93 -15.71
C SER A 49 -7.68 2.28 -15.91
N TYR A 50 -7.38 1.24 -15.16
CA TYR A 50 -6.15 0.45 -15.33
C TYR A 50 -6.03 -0.19 -16.72
N ARG A 51 -7.17 -0.46 -17.39
CA ARG A 51 -7.19 -0.90 -18.79
C ARG A 51 -6.56 0.15 -19.72
N MET A 52 -6.88 1.43 -19.52
CA MET A 52 -6.29 2.53 -20.29
C MET A 52 -4.80 2.69 -20.00
N ILE A 53 -4.39 2.50 -18.74
CA ILE A 53 -2.97 2.54 -18.35
C ILE A 53 -2.20 1.45 -19.08
N ARG A 54 -2.65 0.19 -18.99
CA ARG A 54 -2.02 -0.94 -19.68
C ARG A 54 -1.99 -0.77 -21.21
N GLY A 55 -3.04 -0.19 -21.79
CA GLY A 55 -3.15 0.05 -23.23
C GLY A 55 -2.13 1.04 -23.80
N LYS A 56 -1.38 1.76 -22.96
CA LYS A 56 -0.30 2.67 -23.39
C LYS A 56 1.02 1.93 -23.68
N VAL A 57 1.16 0.68 -23.25
CA VAL A 57 2.40 -0.08 -23.42
C VAL A 57 2.44 -0.72 -24.80
N ASP A 58 3.43 -0.36 -25.59
CA ASP A 58 3.65 -0.93 -26.92
C ASP A 58 4.48 -2.22 -26.81
N ARG A 59 3.92 -3.32 -27.29
CA ARG A 59 4.56 -4.65 -27.29
C ARG A 59 5.91 -4.68 -27.99
N ASN A 60 6.07 -3.91 -29.05
CA ASN A 60 7.31 -3.92 -29.85
C ASN A 60 8.41 -3.09 -29.20
N ARG A 61 8.04 -2.08 -28.41
CA ARG A 61 8.99 -1.19 -27.70
C ARG A 61 9.40 -1.76 -26.35
N ASP A 62 8.46 -2.36 -25.64
CA ASP A 62 8.71 -2.93 -24.30
C ASP A 62 7.94 -4.24 -24.12
N PRO A 63 8.42 -5.35 -24.72
CA PRO A 63 7.75 -6.64 -24.65
C PRO A 63 7.63 -7.17 -23.22
N PHE A 64 8.62 -6.94 -22.34
CA PHE A 64 8.57 -7.41 -20.96
C PHE A 64 7.48 -6.70 -20.14
N LEU A 65 7.39 -5.37 -20.23
CA LEU A 65 6.33 -4.62 -19.55
C LEU A 65 4.96 -4.98 -20.13
N TYR A 66 4.86 -5.15 -21.46
CA TYR A 66 3.61 -5.55 -22.10
C TYR A 66 3.11 -6.90 -21.56
N GLU A 67 3.97 -7.91 -21.50
CA GLU A 67 3.65 -9.24 -20.93
C GLU A 67 3.25 -9.13 -19.46
N SER A 68 4.00 -8.36 -18.68
CA SER A 68 3.67 -8.07 -17.26
C SER A 68 2.28 -7.47 -17.11
N CYS A 69 1.92 -6.52 -17.98
CA CYS A 69 0.59 -5.89 -17.98
C CYS A 69 -0.53 -6.86 -18.37
N MET A 70 -0.26 -7.80 -19.27
CA MET A 70 -1.26 -8.79 -19.72
C MET A 70 -1.49 -9.89 -18.66
N ASP A 71 -0.42 -10.34 -18.01
CA ASP A 71 -0.50 -11.41 -17.01
C ASP A 71 -1.12 -10.97 -15.69
N GLU A 72 -0.95 -9.70 -15.33
CA GLU A 72 -1.29 -9.17 -13.99
C GLU A 72 -2.43 -8.14 -14.05
N GLN A 73 -3.42 -8.33 -14.92
CA GLN A 73 -4.50 -7.37 -15.23
C GLN A 73 -5.34 -6.93 -14.02
N GLY A 74 -5.42 -7.76 -12.98
CA GLY A 74 -6.21 -7.49 -11.77
C GLY A 74 -5.55 -6.54 -10.76
N ILE A 75 -4.24 -6.24 -10.92
CA ILE A 75 -3.53 -5.39 -9.97
C ILE A 75 -4.04 -3.95 -10.03
N ARG A 76 -4.29 -3.37 -8.83
CA ARG A 76 -4.66 -1.98 -8.59
C ARG A 76 -3.85 -1.41 -7.45
N ILE A 77 -3.65 -0.10 -7.44
CA ILE A 77 -3.11 0.63 -6.28
C ILE A 77 -4.30 1.07 -5.43
N LEU A 78 -4.48 0.42 -4.30
CA LEU A 78 -5.58 0.72 -3.37
C LEU A 78 -5.39 2.11 -2.74
N ARG A 79 -6.49 2.80 -2.44
CA ARG A 79 -6.47 4.08 -1.71
C ARG A 79 -6.52 3.82 -0.22
N GLN A 80 -5.41 3.40 0.32
CA GLN A 80 -5.27 3.04 1.73
C GLN A 80 -5.20 4.29 2.63
N ASN A 81 -5.48 4.11 3.92
CA ASN A 81 -5.27 5.15 4.93
C ASN A 81 -3.78 5.53 4.97
N PRO A 82 -3.42 6.82 4.80
CA PRO A 82 -2.02 7.25 4.76
C PRO A 82 -1.24 6.96 6.06
N PHE A 83 -1.86 7.14 7.22
CA PHE A 83 -1.19 6.89 8.51
C PHE A 83 -0.92 5.39 8.72
N GLU A 84 -1.94 4.54 8.53
CA GLU A 84 -1.80 3.08 8.60
C GLU A 84 -0.72 2.58 7.65
N THR A 85 -0.71 3.09 6.41
CA THR A 85 0.27 2.73 5.39
C THR A 85 1.69 3.13 5.81
N LEU A 86 1.88 4.34 6.33
CA LEU A 86 3.19 4.82 6.78
C LEU A 86 3.74 3.96 7.93
N ILE A 87 2.92 3.72 8.96
CA ILE A 87 3.32 2.87 10.10
C ILE A 87 3.63 1.44 9.63
N SER A 88 2.80 0.89 8.73
CA SER A 88 3.01 -0.46 8.18
C SER A 88 4.33 -0.56 7.40
N PHE A 89 4.70 0.46 6.61
CA PHE A 89 6.00 0.48 5.93
C PHE A 89 7.17 0.69 6.88
N ILE A 90 7.02 1.47 7.94
CA ILE A 90 8.03 1.58 9.02
C ILE A 90 8.24 0.19 9.65
N ILE A 91 7.17 -0.51 9.99
CA ILE A 91 7.22 -1.87 10.57
C ILE A 91 7.86 -2.87 9.60
N SER A 92 7.65 -2.71 8.29
CA SER A 92 8.12 -3.62 7.25
C SER A 92 9.63 -3.63 7.04
N GLN A 93 10.35 -2.62 7.49
CA GLN A 93 11.79 -2.48 7.26
C GLN A 93 12.56 -3.70 7.76
N ASN A 94 13.35 -4.32 6.88
CA ASN A 94 14.18 -5.48 7.20
C ASN A 94 13.41 -6.65 7.87
N ARG A 95 12.21 -6.96 7.35
CA ARG A 95 11.34 -8.04 7.84
C ARG A 95 10.67 -8.79 6.70
N ASN A 96 10.26 -10.03 6.98
CA ASN A 96 9.40 -10.81 6.09
C ASN A 96 7.91 -10.57 6.37
N ILE A 97 7.05 -10.90 5.42
CA ILE A 97 5.61 -10.66 5.48
C ILE A 97 4.93 -11.24 6.73
N PRO A 98 5.20 -12.50 7.17
CA PRO A 98 4.59 -13.04 8.37
C PRO A 98 4.90 -12.24 9.64
N ILE A 99 6.13 -11.78 9.79
CA ILE A 99 6.55 -10.96 10.95
C ILE A 99 5.89 -9.57 10.90
N ILE A 100 5.82 -8.96 9.70
CA ILE A 100 5.15 -7.67 9.51
C ILE A 100 3.68 -7.77 9.92
N ARG A 101 2.96 -8.76 9.36
CA ARG A 101 1.55 -9.02 9.68
C ARG A 101 1.35 -9.19 11.19
N ARG A 102 2.16 -10.03 11.82
CA ARG A 102 2.06 -10.28 13.27
C ARG A 102 2.27 -9.02 14.11
N SER A 103 3.22 -8.17 13.73
CA SER A 103 3.45 -6.90 14.46
C SER A 103 2.30 -5.91 14.28
N ILE A 104 1.70 -5.83 13.09
CA ILE A 104 0.51 -5.00 12.83
C ILE A 104 -0.70 -5.53 13.61
N GLU A 105 -0.94 -6.84 13.61
CA GLU A 105 -2.02 -7.46 14.39
C GLU A 105 -1.86 -7.21 15.90
N LEU A 106 -0.64 -7.32 16.42
CA LEU A 106 -0.37 -7.01 17.83
C LEU A 106 -0.59 -5.53 18.15
N LEU A 107 -0.13 -4.63 17.27
CA LEU A 107 -0.35 -3.19 17.45
C LEU A 107 -1.84 -2.85 17.44
N SER A 108 -2.60 -3.45 16.52
CA SER A 108 -4.05 -3.27 16.45
C SER A 108 -4.76 -3.83 17.68
N SER A 109 -4.39 -5.01 18.16
CA SER A 109 -5.01 -5.61 19.35
C SER A 109 -4.65 -4.90 20.67
N GLU A 110 -3.47 -4.25 20.73
CA GLU A 110 -3.05 -3.51 21.94
C GLU A 110 -3.63 -2.09 22.01
N ALA A 111 -3.88 -1.46 20.88
CA ALA A 111 -4.25 -0.04 20.84
C ALA A 111 -5.43 0.28 19.92
N GLY A 112 -5.83 -0.58 19.01
CA GLY A 112 -6.98 -0.37 18.14
C GLY A 112 -8.32 -0.57 18.84
N THR A 113 -9.40 -0.24 18.14
CA THR A 113 -10.76 -0.45 18.63
C THR A 113 -11.23 -1.87 18.28
N GLU A 114 -11.77 -2.59 19.27
CA GLU A 114 -12.39 -3.90 19.05
C GLU A 114 -13.71 -3.74 18.32
N LEU A 115 -13.90 -4.50 17.26
CA LEU A 115 -15.05 -4.47 16.37
C LEU A 115 -15.48 -5.89 16.01
N VAL A 116 -16.69 -6.04 15.51
CA VAL A 116 -17.24 -7.33 15.04
C VAL A 116 -17.69 -7.16 13.59
N ASP A 117 -17.26 -8.08 12.73
CA ASP A 117 -17.62 -8.03 11.32
C ASP A 117 -19.01 -8.65 11.03
N THR A 118 -19.43 -8.61 9.77
CA THR A 118 -20.73 -9.13 9.31
C THR A 118 -20.93 -10.64 9.53
N ARG A 119 -19.87 -11.39 9.84
CA ARG A 119 -19.90 -12.82 10.14
C ARG A 119 -19.79 -13.11 11.64
N GLY A 120 -19.83 -12.08 12.49
CA GLY A 120 -19.68 -12.23 13.94
C GLY A 120 -18.24 -12.48 14.41
N VAL A 121 -17.24 -12.24 13.55
CA VAL A 121 -15.83 -12.44 13.90
C VAL A 121 -15.24 -11.14 14.43
N THR A 122 -14.67 -11.19 15.64
CA THR A 122 -13.98 -10.06 16.25
C THR A 122 -12.73 -9.69 15.45
N TYR A 123 -12.49 -8.38 15.28
CA TYR A 123 -11.28 -7.80 14.74
C TYR A 123 -10.95 -6.48 15.42
N TYR A 124 -9.75 -5.96 15.18
CA TYR A 124 -9.31 -4.68 15.71
C TYR A 124 -9.01 -3.73 14.56
N SER A 125 -9.50 -2.49 14.65
CA SER A 125 -9.09 -1.43 13.73
C SER A 125 -7.59 -1.17 13.84
N PHE A 126 -6.99 -0.63 12.80
CA PHE A 126 -5.65 -0.07 12.95
C PHE A 126 -5.74 1.14 13.90
N PRO A 127 -4.82 1.29 14.88
CA PRO A 127 -4.93 2.36 15.86
C PRO A 127 -4.68 3.74 15.27
N GLU A 128 -5.44 4.71 15.73
CA GLU A 128 -5.28 6.12 15.41
C GLU A 128 -3.98 6.71 16.02
N PRO A 129 -3.45 7.84 15.49
CA PRO A 129 -2.20 8.44 16.00
C PRO A 129 -2.20 8.65 17.50
N TRP A 130 -3.30 9.15 18.07
CA TRP A 130 -3.42 9.40 19.51
C TRP A 130 -3.40 8.12 20.35
N GLN A 131 -3.91 7.01 19.83
CA GLN A 131 -3.90 5.71 20.52
C GLN A 131 -2.46 5.19 20.62
N ILE A 132 -1.69 5.26 19.52
CA ILE A 132 -0.27 4.85 19.54
C ILE A 132 0.56 5.76 20.44
N ALA A 133 0.35 7.08 20.39
CA ALA A 133 1.07 8.04 21.23
C ALA A 133 0.81 7.81 22.73
N ALA A 134 -0.39 7.36 23.10
CA ALA A 134 -0.79 7.07 24.48
C ALA A 134 -0.26 5.71 25.01
N MET A 135 0.28 4.83 24.15
CA MET A 135 0.77 3.52 24.59
C MET A 135 1.95 3.64 25.54
N SER A 136 1.97 2.82 26.60
CA SER A 136 3.17 2.65 27.44
C SER A 136 4.31 1.96 26.64
N GLY A 137 5.56 2.13 27.10
CA GLY A 137 6.70 1.42 26.52
C GLY A 137 6.55 -0.11 26.61
N GLU A 138 5.94 -0.62 27.70
CA GLU A 138 5.65 -2.03 27.85
C GLU A 138 4.64 -2.55 26.82
N ALA A 139 3.56 -1.80 26.55
CA ALA A 139 2.55 -2.14 25.54
C ALA A 139 3.17 -2.16 24.12
N LEU A 140 3.96 -1.14 23.77
CA LEU A 140 4.70 -1.12 22.51
C LEU A 140 5.71 -2.28 22.39
N GLY A 141 6.37 -2.64 23.48
CA GLY A 141 7.28 -3.78 23.56
C GLY A 141 6.59 -5.11 23.16
N ARG A 142 5.32 -5.32 23.58
CA ARG A 142 4.51 -6.48 23.20
C ARG A 142 4.22 -6.56 21.69
N CYS A 143 4.19 -5.42 20.99
CA CYS A 143 3.97 -5.35 19.54
C CYS A 143 5.17 -5.86 18.70
N ARG A 144 6.28 -6.26 19.34
CA ARG A 144 7.48 -6.81 18.70
C ARG A 144 8.09 -5.89 17.62
N LEU A 145 8.04 -4.58 17.84
CA LEU A 145 8.53 -3.60 16.87
C LEU A 145 10.07 -3.58 16.79
N GLY A 146 10.76 -3.92 17.87
CA GLY A 146 12.20 -3.88 17.98
C GLY A 146 12.72 -2.43 17.83
N TYR A 147 13.81 -2.21 17.11
CA TYR A 147 14.38 -0.87 16.90
C TYR A 147 13.44 0.13 16.20
N ARG A 148 12.29 -0.33 15.68
CA ARG A 148 11.29 0.51 14.99
C ARG A 148 10.31 1.17 15.96
N GLU A 149 10.29 0.74 17.22
CA GLU A 149 9.42 1.31 18.24
C GLU A 149 9.52 2.84 18.31
N PRO A 150 10.71 3.46 18.44
CA PRO A 150 10.82 4.91 18.45
C PRO A 150 10.39 5.56 17.12
N TYR A 151 10.49 4.86 15.99
CA TYR A 151 10.01 5.37 14.70
C TYR A 151 8.48 5.44 14.67
N VAL A 152 7.82 4.36 15.11
CA VAL A 152 6.36 4.27 15.18
C VAL A 152 5.80 5.32 16.14
N ARG A 153 6.36 5.43 17.34
CA ARG A 153 5.95 6.41 18.35
C ARG A 153 6.08 7.85 17.84
N ARG A 154 7.27 8.23 17.38
CA ARG A 154 7.53 9.61 16.90
C ARG A 154 6.72 9.96 15.67
N THR A 155 6.45 9.00 14.81
CA THR A 155 5.55 9.23 13.66
C THR A 155 4.11 9.50 14.12
N ALA A 156 3.61 8.76 15.11
CA ALA A 156 2.28 8.98 15.68
C ALA A 156 2.19 10.34 16.37
N GLU A 157 3.18 10.68 17.19
CA GLU A 157 3.29 11.99 17.85
C GLU A 157 3.35 13.13 16.82
N GLY A 158 4.17 13.01 15.76
CA GLY A 158 4.31 14.03 14.73
C GLY A 158 3.06 14.23 13.87
N VAL A 159 2.24 13.17 13.66
CA VAL A 159 0.93 13.33 13.00
C VAL A 159 -0.06 14.01 13.96
N LEU A 160 0.01 13.70 15.24
CA LEU A 160 -0.88 14.27 16.26
C LEU A 160 -0.62 15.76 16.50
N ASP A 161 0.65 16.18 16.54
CA ASP A 161 1.05 17.58 16.74
C ASP A 161 1.07 18.43 15.46
N GLY A 162 0.84 17.78 14.29
CA GLY A 162 0.78 18.42 12.99
C GLY A 162 2.15 18.70 12.35
N SER A 163 3.26 18.26 12.93
CA SER A 163 4.59 18.35 12.31
C SER A 163 4.72 17.41 11.10
N ILE A 164 3.90 16.35 11.05
CA ILE A 164 3.73 15.46 9.90
C ILE A 164 2.30 15.62 9.38
N ASP A 165 2.11 16.38 8.30
CA ASP A 165 0.81 16.61 7.69
C ASP A 165 0.64 15.72 6.43
N LEU A 166 0.10 14.52 6.66
CA LEU A 166 -0.13 13.55 5.57
C LEU A 166 -1.23 14.00 4.61
N ALA A 167 -2.18 14.82 5.05
CA ALA A 167 -3.26 15.32 4.20
C ALA A 167 -2.74 16.29 3.14
N LYS A 168 -1.81 17.18 3.50
CA LYS A 168 -1.14 18.06 2.52
C LYS A 168 -0.26 17.29 1.53
N MET A 169 0.25 16.12 1.91
CA MET A 169 1.08 15.28 1.04
C MET A 169 0.24 14.44 0.07
N THR A 170 -1.06 14.28 0.29
CA THR A 170 -1.95 13.46 -0.55
C THR A 170 -2.39 14.27 -1.77
N CYS A 171 -2.32 13.69 -2.99
CA CYS A 171 -2.82 14.29 -4.23
C CYS A 171 -4.36 14.41 -4.26
N ALA A 172 -4.98 14.90 -3.20
CA ALA A 172 -6.43 15.06 -3.13
C ALA A 172 -6.95 16.26 -3.95
N ASP A 173 -6.10 17.27 -4.22
CA ASP A 173 -6.45 18.44 -5.01
C ASP A 173 -5.38 18.74 -6.07
N LYS A 174 -5.72 18.52 -7.33
CA LYS A 174 -4.91 18.95 -8.49
C LYS A 174 -4.75 20.47 -8.60
N SER A 175 -5.34 21.24 -7.68
CA SER A 175 -5.25 22.71 -7.61
C SER A 175 -4.07 23.21 -6.76
N ALA A 176 -3.45 22.37 -5.93
CA ALA A 176 -2.26 22.73 -5.18
C ALA A 176 -1.02 22.49 -6.04
N SER A 177 -0.64 23.46 -6.84
CA SER A 177 0.50 23.44 -7.78
C SER A 177 1.89 23.32 -7.14
N ASP A 178 2.00 23.15 -5.82
CA ASP A 178 3.28 23.21 -5.12
C ASP A 178 3.82 21.88 -4.57
N VAL A 179 3.07 20.77 -4.69
CA VAL A 179 3.57 19.47 -4.19
C VAL A 179 4.03 18.61 -5.36
N SER A 180 5.25 18.82 -5.85
CA SER A 180 5.88 17.88 -6.77
C SER A 180 6.12 16.54 -6.06
N GLU A 181 6.05 15.42 -6.80
CA GLU A 181 6.37 14.08 -6.27
C GLU A 181 7.75 14.05 -5.58
N ALA A 182 8.75 14.70 -6.16
CA ALA A 182 10.07 14.82 -5.57
C ALA A 182 10.05 15.58 -4.23
N GLY A 183 9.22 16.63 -4.11
CA GLY A 183 9.01 17.36 -2.86
C GLY A 183 8.35 16.50 -1.79
N THR A 184 7.35 15.72 -2.17
CA THR A 184 6.69 14.75 -1.28
C THR A 184 7.66 13.69 -0.75
N ILE A 185 8.45 13.06 -1.63
CA ILE A 185 9.45 12.07 -1.23
C ILE A 185 10.50 12.70 -0.31
N LYS A 186 10.96 13.92 -0.61
CA LYS A 186 11.89 14.65 0.26
C LYS A 186 11.28 14.94 1.63
N GLY A 187 10.02 15.36 1.69
CA GLY A 187 9.29 15.58 2.95
C GLY A 187 9.15 14.29 3.76
N LEU A 188 8.75 13.20 3.12
CA LEU A 188 8.65 11.89 3.78
C LEU A 188 9.99 11.41 4.35
N CYS A 189 11.11 11.68 3.66
CA CYS A 189 12.44 11.33 4.15
C CYS A 189 12.89 12.16 5.39
N GLN A 190 12.20 13.23 5.77
CA GLN A 190 12.45 13.94 7.02
C GLN A 190 11.82 13.23 8.22
N ILE A 191 10.88 12.33 8.00
CA ILE A 191 10.25 11.55 9.08
C ILE A 191 11.28 10.58 9.65
N TYR A 192 11.43 10.57 10.95
CA TYR A 192 12.42 9.75 11.66
C TYR A 192 12.24 8.25 11.36
N GLY A 193 13.27 7.64 10.80
CA GLY A 193 13.26 6.23 10.38
C GLY A 193 12.69 5.97 8.99
N VAL A 194 12.34 7.00 8.20
CA VAL A 194 11.88 6.86 6.82
C VAL A 194 13.01 7.15 5.84
N GLY A 195 13.48 6.14 5.14
CA GLY A 195 14.46 6.27 4.06
C GLY A 195 13.79 6.32 2.67
N PRO A 196 14.58 6.53 1.59
CA PRO A 196 14.05 6.70 0.22
C PRO A 196 13.13 5.57 -0.24
N LYS A 197 13.43 4.31 0.11
CA LYS A 197 12.57 3.16 -0.26
C LYS A 197 11.21 3.24 0.41
N VAL A 198 11.17 3.53 1.72
CA VAL A 198 9.91 3.66 2.47
C VAL A 198 9.13 4.88 1.99
N ALA A 199 9.80 6.00 1.72
CA ALA A 199 9.18 7.21 1.17
C ALA A 199 8.51 6.95 -0.19
N ASN A 200 9.17 6.25 -1.11
CA ASN A 200 8.57 5.87 -2.40
C ASN A 200 7.39 4.90 -2.23
N CYS A 201 7.50 3.90 -1.35
CA CYS A 201 6.38 3.02 -1.04
C CYS A 201 5.20 3.80 -0.47
N MET A 202 5.46 4.71 0.48
CA MET A 202 4.42 5.56 1.06
C MET A 202 3.79 6.48 0.01
N SER A 203 4.60 7.08 -0.86
CA SER A 203 4.13 7.93 -1.96
C SER A 203 3.16 7.15 -2.88
N LEU A 204 3.53 5.93 -3.29
CA LEU A 204 2.69 5.10 -4.16
C LEU A 204 1.43 4.59 -3.44
N PHE A 205 1.58 3.92 -2.30
CA PHE A 205 0.50 3.14 -1.68
C PHE A 205 -0.31 3.93 -0.65
N GLY A 206 0.28 4.91 0.03
CA GLY A 206 -0.41 5.71 1.03
C GLY A 206 -0.93 7.04 0.50
N LEU A 207 -0.19 7.67 -0.42
CA LEU A 207 -0.57 8.96 -0.99
C LEU A 207 -1.15 8.84 -2.42
N HIS A 208 -1.18 7.64 -2.99
CA HIS A 208 -1.69 7.33 -4.31
C HIS A 208 -1.02 8.11 -5.46
N HIS A 209 0.28 8.41 -5.32
CA HIS A 209 1.09 8.99 -6.38
C HIS A 209 1.52 7.90 -7.35
N LEU A 210 0.75 7.69 -8.41
CA LEU A 210 0.89 6.54 -9.32
C LEU A 210 2.19 6.52 -10.12
N ASP A 211 2.95 7.60 -10.09
CA ASP A 211 4.26 7.72 -10.74
C ASP A 211 5.43 7.36 -9.81
N ALA A 212 5.21 7.28 -8.50
CA ALA A 212 6.24 6.91 -7.53
C ALA A 212 6.75 5.49 -7.77
N PHE A 213 8.08 5.34 -7.83
CA PHE A 213 8.74 4.12 -8.28
C PHE A 213 9.59 3.48 -7.16
N PRO A 214 8.99 2.70 -6.25
CA PRO A 214 9.72 2.05 -5.17
C PRO A 214 10.73 1.03 -5.71
N ILE A 215 12.01 1.16 -5.37
CA ILE A 215 13.05 0.23 -5.80
C ILE A 215 13.46 -0.67 -4.63
N ASP A 216 13.03 -1.91 -4.65
CA ASP A 216 13.47 -2.97 -3.76
C ASP A 216 14.47 -3.92 -4.44
N VAL A 217 14.83 -5.01 -3.75
CA VAL A 217 15.77 -6.01 -4.28
C VAL A 217 15.25 -6.67 -5.57
N TRP A 218 13.95 -6.89 -5.69
CA TRP A 218 13.33 -7.52 -6.86
C TRP A 218 13.30 -6.56 -8.03
N VAL A 219 12.88 -5.31 -7.79
CA VAL A 219 12.88 -4.26 -8.82
C VAL A 219 14.30 -3.99 -9.32
N LYS A 220 15.32 -3.98 -8.44
CA LYS A 220 16.73 -3.89 -8.87
C LYS A 220 17.12 -5.01 -9.82
N ARG A 221 16.70 -6.26 -9.55
CA ARG A 221 16.97 -7.41 -10.43
C ARG A 221 16.26 -7.27 -11.78
N ILE A 222 15.00 -6.81 -11.77
CA ILE A 222 14.25 -6.55 -12.99
C ILE A 222 14.96 -5.50 -13.83
N LEU A 223 15.32 -4.37 -13.24
CA LEU A 223 16.00 -3.29 -13.95
C LEU A 223 17.34 -3.76 -14.55
N ALA A 224 18.17 -4.44 -13.77
CA ALA A 224 19.46 -4.95 -14.26
C ALA A 224 19.31 -6.00 -15.37
N GLY A 225 18.28 -6.86 -15.31
CA GLY A 225 18.11 -7.96 -16.26
C GLY A 225 17.26 -7.64 -17.49
N LYS A 226 16.33 -6.69 -17.39
CA LYS A 226 15.37 -6.35 -18.45
C LYS A 226 15.59 -4.99 -19.07
N TYR A 227 16.26 -4.08 -18.36
CA TYR A 227 16.50 -2.69 -18.79
C TYR A 227 17.97 -2.31 -18.60
N PRO A 228 18.93 -3.00 -19.28
CA PRO A 228 20.37 -2.72 -19.12
C PRO A 228 20.75 -1.30 -19.55
N ASP A 229 20.02 -0.72 -20.51
CA ASP A 229 20.19 0.64 -21.01
C ASP A 229 19.38 1.69 -20.20
N GLY A 230 18.70 1.26 -19.12
CA GLY A 230 17.85 2.09 -18.27
C GLY A 230 16.35 1.94 -18.58
N TYR A 231 15.54 2.02 -17.53
CA TYR A 231 14.08 2.01 -17.66
C TYR A 231 13.58 3.37 -18.19
N PRO A 232 12.72 3.39 -19.22
CA PRO A 232 12.31 4.63 -19.89
C PRO A 232 11.24 5.40 -19.11
N ILE A 233 11.61 5.89 -17.93
CA ILE A 233 10.70 6.49 -16.92
C ILE A 233 9.83 7.63 -17.49
N GLU A 234 10.38 8.47 -18.35
CA GLU A 234 9.63 9.59 -18.94
C GLU A 234 8.54 9.14 -19.90
N SER A 235 8.72 7.99 -20.56
CA SER A 235 7.74 7.43 -21.49
C SER A 235 6.49 6.88 -20.79
N TYR A 236 6.62 6.52 -19.52
CA TYR A 236 5.59 5.84 -18.75
C TYR A 236 4.91 6.72 -17.69
N ARG A 237 5.28 8.01 -17.63
CA ARG A 237 4.57 8.98 -16.79
C ARG A 237 3.10 9.10 -17.18
N PRO A 238 2.22 9.35 -16.23
CA PRO A 238 2.41 9.45 -14.76
C PRO A 238 2.10 8.13 -14.02
N TYR A 239 2.44 6.96 -14.59
CA TYR A 239 2.01 5.66 -14.08
C TYR A 239 3.17 4.69 -13.81
N ASN A 240 4.38 5.19 -13.63
CA ASN A 240 5.58 4.36 -13.41
C ASN A 240 5.42 3.39 -12.23
N GLY A 241 4.78 3.81 -11.13
CA GLY A 241 4.52 2.96 -9.98
C GLY A 241 3.54 1.83 -10.27
N VAL A 242 2.54 2.09 -11.12
CA VAL A 242 1.59 1.05 -11.56
C VAL A 242 2.30 0.00 -12.41
N TYR A 243 3.10 0.44 -13.38
CA TYR A 243 3.88 -0.46 -14.22
C TYR A 243 4.90 -1.25 -13.42
N GLN A 244 5.53 -0.62 -12.43
CA GLN A 244 6.45 -1.29 -11.53
C GLN A 244 5.76 -2.44 -10.77
N GLN A 245 4.49 -2.29 -10.35
CA GLN A 245 3.74 -3.35 -9.69
C GLN A 245 3.41 -4.51 -10.63
N TYR A 246 3.07 -4.26 -11.90
CA TYR A 246 2.91 -5.30 -12.90
C TYR A 246 4.22 -6.09 -13.11
N MET A 247 5.33 -5.39 -13.34
CA MET A 247 6.65 -6.01 -13.49
C MET A 247 7.06 -6.84 -12.27
N PHE A 248 6.81 -6.29 -11.08
CA PHE A 248 7.15 -6.96 -9.81
C PHE A 248 6.38 -8.28 -9.64
N ALA A 249 5.07 -8.26 -9.85
CA ALA A 249 4.22 -9.43 -9.69
C ALA A 249 4.56 -10.52 -10.72
N HIS A 250 4.63 -10.14 -12.00
CA HIS A 250 5.00 -11.02 -13.11
C HIS A 250 6.38 -11.67 -12.90
N TYR A 251 7.40 -10.87 -12.60
CA TYR A 251 8.76 -11.38 -12.39
C TYR A 251 8.86 -12.35 -11.20
N ARG A 252 8.15 -12.07 -10.11
CA ARG A 252 8.08 -12.98 -8.96
C ARG A 252 7.40 -14.30 -9.28
N LYS A 253 6.39 -14.29 -10.13
CA LYS A 253 5.68 -15.48 -10.62
C LYS A 253 6.62 -16.36 -11.46
N LEU A 254 7.33 -15.76 -12.42
CA LEU A 254 8.35 -16.43 -13.22
C LEU A 254 9.46 -17.05 -12.37
N SER A 255 9.95 -16.31 -11.36
CA SER A 255 11.02 -16.78 -10.47
C SER A 255 10.61 -17.94 -9.57
N LYS A 256 9.32 -18.10 -9.25
CA LYS A 256 8.80 -19.24 -8.49
C LYS A 256 8.58 -20.48 -9.35
N GLY A 257 8.27 -20.30 -10.65
CA GLY A 257 8.11 -21.42 -11.59
C GLY A 257 9.42 -22.03 -12.06
N GLN A 258 10.57 -21.39 -11.75
CA GLN A 258 11.92 -21.88 -12.07
C GLN A 258 12.64 -22.54 -10.88
N ALA A 259 12.02 -22.58 -9.70
CA ALA A 259 12.52 -23.22 -8.48
C ALA A 259 11.75 -24.51 -8.20
#